data_da386634083881523b55933eb050ed33
#
_entry.id   da386634083881523b55933eb050ed33
#
_cell.length_a   1.000
_cell.length_b   1.000
_cell.length_c   1.000
_cell.angle_alpha   90.00
_cell.angle_beta   90.00
_cell.angle_gamma   90.00
#
_symmetry.space_group_name_H-M   'P 1'
#
loop_
_entity.id
_entity.type
_entity.pdbx_description
1 polymer ?
#
loop_
_entity_poly.entity_id
_entity_poly.type
_entity_poly.pdbx_seq_one_letter_code
_entity_poly.pdbx_strand_id
1 'polypeptide(L)'
;MTDHFNVSPYLGQNPKSVSHHLSDLAETFQPLHGVSFDLRGIIQLESGPIPGNNPDKPDKPISEIYGNTFPERVDGIEIGQKANKVHFLTSCVFALAQPGEVVAELLIHYDDGASARIELKHGEHVMDWLHHGDQIDPEKVGWRGRPNRKKHLSEIIWDNPHPEKLISHIDFVSALTASGPFLVAITLAD
;
A
#
# COMPACT_ATOMS: atom_id res chain seq x y z
N MET A 1 19.07 6.33 -5.03
CA MET A 1 17.70 5.94 -4.64
C MET A 1 17.68 5.92 -3.12
N THR A 2 17.06 6.90 -2.51
CA THR A 2 16.92 6.97 -1.05
C THR A 2 15.93 5.88 -0.64
N ASP A 3 16.34 5.00 0.28
CA ASP A 3 15.47 3.94 0.77
C ASP A 3 14.44 4.53 1.72
N HIS A 4 13.21 4.73 1.23
CA HIS A 4 12.06 5.21 2.02
C HIS A 4 11.38 4.08 2.82
N PHE A 5 11.92 2.86 2.80
CA PHE A 5 11.34 1.73 3.51
C PHE A 5 11.45 1.90 5.02
N ASN A 6 10.34 1.84 5.72
CA ASN A 6 10.28 1.96 7.17
C ASN A 6 9.87 0.68 7.88
N VAL A 7 9.51 -0.35 7.14
CA VAL A 7 9.13 -1.66 7.67
C VAL A 7 9.77 -2.75 6.85
N SER A 8 10.34 -3.74 7.55
CA SER A 8 10.74 -4.99 6.93
C SER A 8 9.50 -5.66 6.29
N PRO A 9 9.64 -6.43 5.20
CA PRO A 9 8.55 -7.25 4.65
C PRO A 9 7.95 -8.23 5.67
N TYR A 10 8.47 -8.26 6.87
CA TYR A 10 7.95 -8.95 8.04
C TYR A 10 7.02 -8.01 8.83
N LEU A 11 5.83 -7.69 8.28
CA LEU A 11 4.78 -7.03 9.05
C LEU A 11 4.31 -7.95 10.18
N GLY A 12 4.37 -7.45 11.42
CA GLY A 12 4.02 -8.20 12.61
C GLY A 12 5.24 -8.81 13.29
N GLN A 13 5.83 -8.07 14.21
CA GLN A 13 7.05 -8.42 14.95
C GLN A 13 6.86 -9.48 16.04
N ASN A 14 5.84 -10.33 15.93
CA ASN A 14 5.81 -11.51 16.77
C ASN A 14 6.44 -12.67 15.99
N PRO A 15 7.71 -13.03 16.26
CA PRO A 15 8.38 -14.15 15.58
C PRO A 15 7.68 -15.49 15.80
N LYS A 16 6.68 -15.55 16.69
CA LYS A 16 5.84 -16.72 16.93
C LYS A 16 4.56 -16.74 16.06
N SER A 17 4.22 -15.65 15.38
CA SER A 17 3.06 -15.57 14.50
C SER A 17 3.50 -15.67 13.04
N VAL A 18 3.73 -16.87 12.55
CA VAL A 18 4.10 -17.16 11.14
C VAL A 18 3.03 -16.75 10.12
N SER A 19 1.87 -16.27 10.58
CA SER A 19 0.72 -15.96 9.73
C SER A 19 0.60 -14.50 9.28
N HIS A 20 1.29 -13.57 9.94
CA HIS A 20 1.10 -12.14 9.74
C HIS A 20 2.37 -11.43 9.24
N HIS A 21 2.98 -11.93 8.17
CA HIS A 21 4.12 -11.29 7.50
C HIS A 21 4.08 -11.55 6.00
N LEU A 22 4.73 -10.68 5.22
CA LEU A 22 4.86 -10.80 3.76
C LEU A 22 6.16 -11.52 3.34
N SER A 23 6.77 -12.33 4.21
CA SER A 23 8.05 -13.01 3.92
C SER A 23 7.98 -13.96 2.73
N ASP A 24 6.80 -14.46 2.40
CA ASP A 24 6.57 -15.30 1.24
C ASP A 24 6.36 -14.51 -0.07
N LEU A 25 6.29 -13.16 0.00
CA LEU A 25 6.04 -12.31 -1.16
C LEU A 25 7.14 -12.47 -2.22
N ALA A 26 8.41 -12.31 -1.83
CA ALA A 26 9.53 -12.41 -2.77
C ALA A 26 9.71 -13.83 -3.36
N GLU A 27 9.36 -14.87 -2.59
CA GLU A 27 9.50 -16.27 -3.01
C GLU A 27 8.32 -16.74 -3.88
N THR A 28 7.14 -16.16 -3.68
CA THR A 28 5.89 -16.62 -4.30
C THR A 28 5.29 -15.62 -5.27
N PHE A 29 5.95 -14.47 -5.46
CA PHE A 29 5.44 -13.44 -6.35
C PHE A 29 5.38 -13.93 -7.78
N GLN A 30 4.17 -13.99 -8.31
CA GLN A 30 3.91 -14.22 -9.74
C GLN A 30 3.14 -12.99 -10.23
N PRO A 31 3.68 -12.22 -11.19
CA PRO A 31 2.98 -11.06 -11.70
C PRO A 31 1.68 -11.49 -12.36
N LEU A 32 0.54 -11.05 -11.83
CA LEU A 32 -0.78 -11.45 -12.33
C LEU A 32 -1.14 -10.75 -13.64
N HIS A 33 -0.58 -9.54 -13.86
CA HIS A 33 -0.86 -8.71 -15.05
C HIS A 33 0.39 -8.52 -15.94
N GLY A 34 1.38 -9.41 -15.84
CA GLY A 34 2.58 -9.37 -16.67
C GLY A 34 3.60 -8.30 -16.29
N VAL A 35 3.39 -7.59 -15.19
CA VAL A 35 4.30 -6.54 -14.71
C VAL A 35 5.22 -7.07 -13.63
N SER A 36 6.52 -6.82 -13.77
CA SER A 36 7.52 -7.17 -12.76
C SER A 36 7.68 -6.04 -11.75
N PHE A 37 7.65 -6.38 -10.47
CA PHE A 37 7.89 -5.44 -9.37
C PHE A 37 9.22 -5.73 -8.69
N ASP A 38 9.97 -4.66 -8.37
CA ASP A 38 11.18 -4.74 -7.54
C ASP A 38 10.77 -4.62 -6.06
N LEU A 39 10.81 -5.74 -5.36
CA LEU A 39 10.29 -5.87 -4.00
C LEU A 39 11.45 -5.72 -2.99
N ARG A 40 11.66 -4.51 -2.48
CA ARG A 40 12.78 -4.21 -1.55
C ARG A 40 12.35 -4.04 -0.11
N GLY A 41 11.11 -3.63 0.13
CA GLY A 41 10.60 -3.32 1.46
C GLY A 41 9.16 -2.83 1.40
N ILE A 42 8.71 -2.22 2.48
CA ILE A 42 7.35 -1.70 2.63
C ILE A 42 7.43 -0.29 3.21
N ILE A 43 6.68 0.62 2.63
CA ILE A 43 6.37 1.91 3.23
C ILE A 43 5.03 1.78 3.94
N GLN A 44 5.05 1.70 5.27
CA GLN A 44 3.86 1.70 6.12
C GLN A 44 3.58 3.12 6.59
N LEU A 45 2.37 3.61 6.39
CA LEU A 45 1.93 4.87 6.96
C LEU A 45 1.06 4.66 8.19
N GLU A 46 0.94 5.72 8.99
CA GLU A 46 0.10 5.77 10.18
C GLU A 46 -1.39 5.65 9.83
N SER A 47 -2.17 5.16 10.77
CA SER A 47 -3.65 5.16 10.71
C SER A 47 -4.23 6.17 11.67
N GLY A 48 -5.49 6.49 11.52
CA GLY A 48 -6.32 6.99 12.60
C GLY A 48 -6.58 5.91 13.66
N PRO A 49 -7.40 6.24 14.66
CA PRO A 49 -7.74 5.30 15.73
C PRO A 49 -8.46 4.05 15.18
N ILE A 50 -7.91 2.88 15.49
CA ILE A 50 -8.48 1.57 15.17
C ILE A 50 -9.36 1.12 16.33
N PRO A 51 -10.65 0.83 16.11
CA PRO A 51 -11.53 0.31 17.13
C PRO A 51 -11.01 -1.00 17.73
N GLY A 52 -10.90 -1.03 19.05
CA GLY A 52 -10.51 -2.23 19.78
C GLY A 52 -11.68 -3.19 19.98
N ASN A 53 -11.38 -4.47 20.25
CA ASN A 53 -12.40 -5.48 20.60
C ASN A 53 -13.01 -5.28 21.99
N ASN A 54 -12.49 -4.34 22.77
CA ASN A 54 -12.99 -4.03 24.11
C ASN A 54 -13.48 -2.58 24.15
N PRO A 55 -14.80 -2.34 24.30
CA PRO A 55 -15.39 -1.00 24.30
C PRO A 55 -14.92 -0.13 25.48
N ASP A 56 -14.36 -0.73 26.54
CA ASP A 56 -13.83 0.00 27.69
C ASP A 56 -12.40 0.52 27.45
N LYS A 57 -11.78 0.20 26.33
CA LYS A 57 -10.44 0.68 25.97
C LYS A 57 -10.50 1.69 24.82
N PRO A 58 -9.66 2.73 24.87
CA PRO A 58 -9.61 3.70 23.79
C PRO A 58 -9.14 3.03 22.48
N ASP A 59 -9.66 3.52 21.38
CA ASP A 59 -9.16 3.20 20.04
C ASP A 59 -7.71 3.68 19.88
N LYS A 60 -6.92 2.97 19.12
CA LYS A 60 -5.48 3.21 19.00
C LYS A 60 -5.03 3.22 17.54
N PRO A 61 -4.12 4.14 17.15
CA PRO A 61 -3.46 4.07 15.85
C PRO A 61 -2.54 2.84 15.78
N ILE A 62 -2.18 2.44 14.56
CA ILE A 62 -1.34 1.24 14.36
C ILE A 62 0.03 1.35 15.00
N SER A 63 0.59 2.56 15.13
CA SER A 63 1.85 2.78 15.85
C SER A 63 1.77 2.31 17.30
N GLU A 64 0.70 2.62 18.02
CA GLU A 64 0.49 2.15 19.38
C GLU A 64 0.19 0.64 19.45
N ILE A 65 -0.57 0.12 18.47
CA ILE A 65 -0.92 -1.31 18.42
C ILE A 65 0.32 -2.18 18.22
N TYR A 66 1.23 -1.73 17.35
CA TYR A 66 2.45 -2.48 17.01
C TYR A 66 3.67 -2.08 17.85
N GLY A 67 3.58 -1.01 18.64
CA GLY A 67 4.73 -0.48 19.40
C GLY A 67 5.85 0.03 18.51
N ASN A 68 5.48 0.68 17.41
CA ASN A 68 6.39 1.23 16.41
C ASN A 68 6.02 2.69 16.12
N THR A 69 6.78 3.37 15.27
CA THR A 69 6.47 4.72 14.79
C THR A 69 6.31 4.67 13.28
N PHE A 70 5.12 5.06 12.81
CA PHE A 70 4.84 5.17 11.38
C PHE A 70 4.60 6.64 11.01
N PRO A 71 5.16 7.12 9.90
CA PRO A 71 4.89 8.47 9.42
C PRO A 71 3.47 8.57 8.87
N GLU A 72 2.87 9.76 8.95
CA GLU A 72 1.59 10.05 8.30
C GLU A 72 1.78 10.20 6.78
N ARG A 73 3.00 10.54 6.33
CA ARG A 73 3.35 10.69 4.93
C ARG A 73 4.83 10.38 4.67
N VAL A 74 5.11 9.96 3.47
CA VAL A 74 6.47 9.84 2.92
C VAL A 74 6.52 10.64 1.63
N ASP A 75 7.38 11.66 1.62
CA ASP A 75 7.55 12.56 0.49
C ASP A 75 8.78 12.17 -0.34
N GLY A 76 8.75 12.52 -1.63
CA GLY A 76 9.94 12.49 -2.48
C GLY A 76 10.40 11.08 -2.87
N ILE A 77 9.49 10.12 -3.05
CA ILE A 77 9.83 8.81 -3.65
C ILE A 77 10.27 9.05 -5.09
N GLU A 78 11.57 9.04 -5.32
CA GLU A 78 12.17 9.40 -6.61
C GLU A 78 11.78 8.43 -7.72
N ILE A 79 11.31 8.98 -8.84
CA ILE A 79 10.97 8.25 -10.06
C ILE A 79 11.94 8.63 -11.18
N GLY A 80 12.05 9.91 -11.55
CA GLY A 80 13.00 10.46 -12.52
C GLY A 80 12.81 9.95 -13.95
N GLN A 81 11.61 9.50 -14.32
CA GLN A 81 11.32 8.87 -15.61
C GLN A 81 9.95 9.29 -16.15
N LYS A 82 9.78 9.15 -17.46
CA LYS A 82 8.48 9.23 -18.13
C LYS A 82 7.85 7.84 -18.17
N ALA A 83 6.52 7.80 -18.16
CA ALA A 83 5.79 6.54 -18.31
C ALA A 83 4.38 6.82 -18.82
N ASN A 84 3.80 5.90 -19.58
CA ASN A 84 2.39 5.93 -19.96
C ASN A 84 1.50 5.45 -18.81
N LYS A 85 1.99 4.47 -18.05
CA LYS A 85 1.29 3.89 -16.91
C LYS A 85 2.19 3.77 -15.69
N VAL A 86 1.59 3.85 -14.51
CA VAL A 86 2.27 3.55 -13.25
C VAL A 86 1.46 2.49 -12.52
N HIS A 87 2.14 1.44 -12.12
CA HIS A 87 1.57 0.33 -11.34
C HIS A 87 2.02 0.45 -9.89
N PHE A 88 1.07 0.40 -8.98
CA PHE A 88 1.32 0.44 -7.54
C PHE A 88 0.86 -0.87 -6.90
N LEU A 89 1.74 -1.53 -6.17
CA LEU A 89 1.41 -2.70 -5.37
C LEU A 89 1.22 -2.25 -3.92
N THR A 90 -0.01 -2.33 -3.41
CA THR A 90 -0.41 -1.71 -2.14
C THR A 90 -1.45 -2.55 -1.40
N SER A 91 -1.72 -2.22 -0.14
CA SER A 91 -2.84 -2.73 0.65
C SER A 91 -3.00 -1.93 1.95
N CYS A 92 -3.84 -2.41 2.87
CA CYS A 92 -4.00 -1.85 4.20
C CYS A 92 -3.87 -2.91 5.29
N VAL A 93 -3.42 -2.50 6.47
CA VAL A 93 -3.65 -3.22 7.72
C VAL A 93 -4.88 -2.63 8.40
N PHE A 94 -5.75 -3.47 8.97
CA PHE A 94 -7.01 -3.02 9.61
C PHE A 94 -7.86 -2.16 8.67
N ALA A 95 -8.23 -2.65 7.50
CA ALA A 95 -9.06 -1.90 6.56
C ALA A 95 -10.51 -1.78 7.09
N LEU A 96 -10.70 -0.91 8.09
CA LEU A 96 -11.99 -0.65 8.75
C LEU A 96 -12.65 0.66 8.29
N ALA A 97 -12.06 1.36 7.32
CA ALA A 97 -12.70 2.49 6.66
C ALA A 97 -14.00 2.06 5.97
N GLN A 98 -14.92 2.99 5.77
CA GLN A 98 -16.15 2.70 5.04
C GLN A 98 -15.85 2.44 3.54
N PRO A 99 -16.62 1.59 2.85
CA PRO A 99 -16.48 1.42 1.41
C PRO A 99 -16.55 2.77 0.67
N GLY A 100 -15.58 3.02 -0.22
CA GLY A 100 -15.45 4.28 -0.95
C GLY A 100 -14.75 5.41 -0.18
N GLU A 101 -14.44 5.24 1.11
CA GLU A 101 -13.68 6.21 1.90
C GLU A 101 -12.21 6.22 1.45
N VAL A 102 -11.64 7.42 1.29
CA VAL A 102 -10.22 7.61 0.95
C VAL A 102 -9.37 7.24 2.16
N VAL A 103 -8.48 6.27 2.01
CA VAL A 103 -7.57 5.80 3.07
C VAL A 103 -6.15 6.33 2.91
N ALA A 104 -5.77 6.66 1.69
CA ALA A 104 -4.48 7.27 1.38
C ALA A 104 -4.54 8.01 0.04
N GLU A 105 -3.48 8.76 -0.26
CA GLU A 105 -3.30 9.45 -1.53
C GLU A 105 -1.90 9.22 -2.05
N LEU A 106 -1.78 9.15 -3.38
CA LEU A 106 -0.52 9.24 -4.09
C LEU A 106 -0.51 10.57 -4.86
N LEU A 107 0.44 11.43 -4.54
CA LEU A 107 0.62 12.72 -5.21
C LEU A 107 1.79 12.59 -6.18
N ILE A 108 1.49 12.68 -7.46
CA ILE A 108 2.46 12.54 -8.55
C ILE A 108 2.96 13.93 -8.92
N HIS A 109 4.27 14.16 -8.84
CA HIS A 109 4.89 15.44 -9.16
C HIS A 109 5.70 15.34 -10.44
N TYR A 110 5.48 16.28 -11.37
CA TYR A 110 6.21 16.39 -12.61
C TYR A 110 7.34 17.43 -12.51
N ASP A 111 8.32 17.32 -13.39
CA ASP A 111 9.50 18.20 -13.45
C ASP A 111 9.18 19.66 -13.80
N ASP A 112 8.03 19.90 -14.42
CA ASP A 112 7.55 21.24 -14.76
C ASP A 112 6.72 21.91 -13.64
N GLY A 113 6.59 21.26 -12.48
CA GLY A 113 5.81 21.72 -11.32
C GLY A 113 4.33 21.37 -11.39
N ALA A 114 3.85 20.71 -12.43
CA ALA A 114 2.50 20.15 -12.45
C ALA A 114 2.40 18.96 -11.49
N SER A 115 1.18 18.62 -11.09
CA SER A 115 0.91 17.45 -10.25
C SER A 115 -0.39 16.75 -10.65
N ALA A 116 -0.46 15.46 -10.29
CA ALA A 116 -1.69 14.66 -10.35
C ALA A 116 -1.90 13.97 -9.01
N ARG A 117 -3.14 13.56 -8.73
CA ARG A 117 -3.53 12.93 -7.47
C ARG A 117 -4.31 11.66 -7.75
N ILE A 118 -3.98 10.62 -6.99
CA ILE A 118 -4.70 9.34 -7.00
C ILE A 118 -5.23 9.11 -5.59
N GLU A 119 -6.55 9.03 -5.44
CA GLU A 119 -7.21 8.67 -4.19
C GLU A 119 -7.29 7.15 -4.06
N LEU A 120 -6.75 6.60 -2.98
CA LEU A 120 -6.84 5.19 -2.66
C LEU A 120 -8.06 4.94 -1.77
N LYS A 121 -9.12 4.40 -2.36
CA LYS A 121 -10.40 4.18 -1.68
C LYS A 121 -10.54 2.75 -1.21
N HIS A 122 -11.03 2.58 0.02
CA HIS A 122 -11.36 1.27 0.57
C HIS A 122 -12.45 0.56 -0.25
N GLY A 123 -12.21 -0.71 -0.57
CA GLY A 123 -13.12 -1.53 -1.37
C GLY A 123 -13.05 -1.31 -2.88
N GLU A 124 -12.46 -0.19 -3.34
CA GLU A 124 -12.26 0.09 -4.77
C GLU A 124 -10.81 -0.16 -5.20
N HIS A 125 -9.85 0.38 -4.45
CA HIS A 125 -8.42 0.35 -4.76
C HIS A 125 -7.63 -0.50 -3.78
N VAL A 126 -8.00 -0.46 -2.51
CA VAL A 126 -7.30 -1.15 -1.43
C VAL A 126 -8.26 -1.87 -0.49
N MET A 127 -7.81 -2.96 0.09
CA MET A 127 -8.52 -3.77 1.07
C MET A 127 -7.56 -4.20 2.17
N ASP A 128 -8.08 -4.88 3.20
CA ASP A 128 -7.23 -5.51 4.21
C ASP A 128 -6.39 -6.63 3.57
N TRP A 129 -5.09 -6.60 3.79
CA TRP A 129 -4.15 -7.59 3.24
C TRP A 129 -4.37 -9.03 3.75
N LEU A 130 -5.10 -9.18 4.86
CA LEU A 130 -5.54 -10.45 5.46
C LEU A 130 -7.03 -10.72 5.20
N HIS A 131 -7.59 -10.19 4.14
CA HIS A 131 -9.02 -10.33 3.86
C HIS A 131 -9.45 -11.79 3.78
N HIS A 132 -10.51 -12.12 4.51
CA HIS A 132 -11.04 -13.47 4.65
C HIS A 132 -12.25 -13.79 3.74
N GLY A 133 -12.64 -12.86 2.85
CA GLY A 133 -13.79 -13.00 1.98
C GLY A 133 -13.45 -13.28 0.52
N ASP A 134 -14.41 -13.85 -0.22
CA ASP A 134 -14.27 -14.21 -1.63
C ASP A 134 -14.62 -13.04 -2.59
N GLN A 135 -14.74 -11.80 -2.07
CA GLN A 135 -15.25 -10.64 -2.80
C GLN A 135 -14.17 -9.68 -3.31
N ILE A 136 -12.95 -10.14 -3.46
CA ILE A 136 -11.90 -9.33 -4.07
C ILE A 136 -12.00 -9.50 -5.59
N ASP A 137 -12.19 -8.40 -6.29
CA ASP A 137 -12.11 -8.36 -7.75
C ASP A 137 -10.75 -8.93 -8.21
N PRO A 138 -10.73 -10.06 -8.93
CA PRO A 138 -9.48 -10.69 -9.35
C PRO A 138 -8.60 -9.76 -10.21
N GLU A 139 -9.19 -8.82 -10.93
CA GLU A 139 -8.46 -7.88 -11.79
C GLU A 139 -7.69 -6.82 -10.99
N LYS A 140 -8.07 -6.61 -9.73
CA LYS A 140 -7.39 -5.67 -8.81
C LYS A 140 -6.37 -6.32 -7.90
N VAL A 141 -6.18 -7.63 -8.01
CA VAL A 141 -5.22 -8.35 -7.17
C VAL A 141 -3.89 -8.47 -7.88
N GLY A 142 -2.88 -7.77 -7.38
CA GLY A 142 -1.50 -7.85 -7.86
C GLY A 142 -0.73 -9.05 -7.31
N TRP A 143 -1.12 -9.58 -6.17
CA TRP A 143 -0.50 -10.75 -5.56
C TRP A 143 -1.44 -11.48 -4.60
N ARG A 144 -1.33 -12.80 -4.57
CA ARG A 144 -1.98 -13.66 -3.57
C ARG A 144 -0.94 -14.51 -2.86
N GLY A 145 -0.99 -14.53 -1.54
CA GLY A 145 -0.21 -15.45 -0.73
C GLY A 145 -0.64 -16.91 -0.91
N ARG A 146 0.02 -17.81 -0.18
CA ARG A 146 -0.31 -19.24 -0.20
C ARG A 146 -1.78 -19.47 0.14
N PRO A 147 -2.46 -20.44 -0.47
CA PRO A 147 -3.92 -20.64 -0.35
C PRO A 147 -4.43 -20.76 1.09
N ASN A 148 -3.59 -21.25 2.01
CA ASN A 148 -3.94 -21.41 3.42
C ASN A 148 -3.76 -20.13 4.27
N ARG A 149 -3.25 -19.03 3.70
CA ARG A 149 -2.94 -17.81 4.46
C ARG A 149 -3.78 -16.59 4.08
N LYS A 150 -4.61 -16.71 3.05
CA LYS A 150 -5.58 -15.68 2.59
C LYS A 150 -5.02 -14.24 2.51
N LYS A 151 -3.73 -14.11 2.17
CA LYS A 151 -3.08 -12.82 1.98
C LYS A 151 -3.21 -12.35 0.55
N HIS A 152 -3.31 -11.05 0.37
CA HIS A 152 -3.28 -10.44 -0.98
C HIS A 152 -2.72 -9.02 -0.93
N LEU A 153 -2.28 -8.55 -2.07
CA LEU A 153 -1.99 -7.15 -2.34
C LEU A 153 -2.83 -6.70 -3.52
N SER A 154 -3.30 -5.48 -3.46
CA SER A 154 -3.98 -4.83 -4.58
C SER A 154 -2.97 -4.26 -5.55
N GLU A 155 -3.25 -4.35 -6.84
CA GLU A 155 -2.55 -3.62 -7.89
C GLU A 155 -3.44 -2.47 -8.37
N ILE A 156 -2.87 -1.28 -8.39
CA ILE A 156 -3.50 -0.09 -8.97
C ILE A 156 -2.74 0.23 -10.23
N ILE A 157 -3.45 0.27 -11.35
CA ILE A 157 -2.92 0.68 -12.65
C ILE A 157 -3.44 2.08 -12.93
N TRP A 158 -2.53 3.04 -12.99
CA TRP A 158 -2.87 4.43 -13.25
C TRP A 158 -2.35 4.85 -14.62
N ASP A 159 -3.28 5.28 -15.48
CA ASP A 159 -2.96 5.88 -16.77
C ASP A 159 -2.47 7.32 -16.53
N ASN A 160 -1.23 7.59 -16.89
CA ASN A 160 -0.63 8.91 -16.71
C ASN A 160 -1.26 9.91 -17.71
N PRO A 161 -1.93 10.97 -17.24
CA PRO A 161 -2.53 11.96 -18.14
C PRO A 161 -1.50 12.82 -18.87
N HIS A 162 -0.21 12.74 -18.48
CA HIS A 162 0.88 13.52 -19.03
C HIS A 162 2.11 12.64 -19.32
N PRO A 163 1.99 11.64 -20.22
CA PRO A 163 3.07 10.68 -20.47
C PRO A 163 4.33 11.33 -21.09
N GLU A 164 4.17 12.50 -21.67
CA GLU A 164 5.28 13.32 -22.21
C GLU A 164 6.13 14.00 -21.13
N LYS A 165 5.61 14.14 -19.89
CA LYS A 165 6.31 14.78 -18.78
C LYS A 165 7.11 13.76 -17.98
N LEU A 166 8.22 14.22 -17.41
CA LEU A 166 9.01 13.43 -16.48
C LEU A 166 8.32 13.44 -15.10
N ILE A 167 7.99 12.27 -14.60
CA ILE A 167 7.56 12.12 -13.20
C ILE A 167 8.81 12.29 -12.34
N SER A 168 8.87 13.36 -11.59
CA SER A 168 10.01 13.67 -10.70
C SER A 168 10.01 12.74 -9.49
N HIS A 169 8.92 12.78 -8.74
CA HIS A 169 8.74 11.99 -7.51
C HIS A 169 7.26 11.77 -7.21
N ILE A 170 7.01 10.90 -6.24
CA ILE A 170 5.68 10.60 -5.72
C ILE A 170 5.70 10.78 -4.21
N ASP A 171 4.67 11.41 -3.65
CA ASP A 171 4.41 11.40 -2.22
C ASP A 171 3.31 10.40 -1.90
N PHE A 172 3.45 9.69 -0.78
CA PHE A 172 2.44 8.77 -0.28
C PHE A 172 1.92 9.29 1.06
N VAL A 173 0.62 9.56 1.15
CA VAL A 173 -0.01 10.29 2.25
C VAL A 173 -1.17 9.50 2.82
N SER A 174 -1.18 9.29 4.14
CA SER A 174 -2.31 8.67 4.86
C SER A 174 -3.45 9.66 5.04
N ALA A 175 -4.68 9.19 4.88
CA ALA A 175 -5.87 9.97 5.23
C ALA A 175 -6.26 9.82 6.73
N LEU A 176 -5.47 9.10 7.51
CA LEU A 176 -5.66 8.85 8.94
C LEU A 176 -7.05 8.30 9.28
N THR A 177 -7.58 7.45 8.42
CA THR A 177 -8.79 6.66 8.69
C THR A 177 -8.45 5.45 9.57
N ALA A 178 -9.47 4.67 9.97
CA ALA A 178 -9.28 3.41 10.70
C ALA A 178 -8.68 2.30 9.82
N SER A 179 -7.67 2.66 9.00
CA SER A 179 -6.97 1.78 8.07
C SER A 179 -5.53 2.25 7.93
N GLY A 180 -4.57 1.35 8.11
CA GLY A 180 -3.15 1.65 7.96
C GLY A 180 -2.66 1.31 6.55
N PRO A 181 -2.60 2.28 5.62
CA PRO A 181 -2.18 2.01 4.24
C PRO A 181 -0.69 1.72 4.16
N PHE A 182 -0.31 0.83 3.24
CA PHE A 182 1.08 0.56 2.95
C PHE A 182 1.33 0.33 1.46
N LEU A 183 2.52 0.73 1.02
CA LEU A 183 2.99 0.60 -0.36
C LEU A 183 4.18 -0.36 -0.41
N VAL A 184 4.16 -1.30 -1.33
CA VAL A 184 5.18 -2.35 -1.49
C VAL A 184 6.10 -2.06 -2.65
N ALA A 185 5.55 -1.66 -3.80
CA ALA A 185 6.34 -1.38 -5.00
C ALA A 185 5.62 -0.42 -5.94
N ILE A 186 6.43 0.24 -6.77
CA ILE A 186 6.01 1.07 -7.89
C ILE A 186 6.74 0.58 -9.13
N THR A 187 6.02 0.36 -10.23
CA THR A 187 6.59 -0.01 -11.52
C THR A 187 6.02 0.88 -12.61
N LEU A 188 6.89 1.33 -13.50
CA LEU A 188 6.51 2.12 -14.68
C LEU A 188 6.31 1.19 -15.88
N ALA A 189 5.34 1.51 -16.71
CA ALA A 189 5.07 0.80 -17.94
C ALA A 189 4.76 1.77 -19.09
N ASP A 190 5.11 1.35 -20.30
CA ASP A 190 4.86 2.05 -21.55
C ASP A 190 3.55 1.61 -22.20
#